data_19b6b884718a2538715a6568035a0326
#
_entry.id   19b6b884718a2538715a6568035a0326
#
_cell.length_a   1.000
_cell.length_b   1.000
_cell.length_c   1.000
_cell.angle_alpha   90.00
_cell.angle_beta   90.00
_cell.angle_gamma   90.00
#
_symmetry.space_group_name_H-M   'P 1'
#
loop_
_entity.id
_entity.type
_entity.pdbx_description
1 polymer ?
#
loop_
_entity_poly.entity_id
_entity_poly.type
_entity_poly.pdbx_seq_one_letter_code
_entity_poly.pdbx_strand_id
1 'polypeptide(L)'
;MRSRREFIQLASVSAMLLATKSWNAVAAKQKLKTEDLLDFDSKGQVTLLHLTDMHGQLKPVYFRPPSENFGVGKFEGIPPHLIGEAFLKHFDILPNTPLAYAHTMVDYVPLAMEYGKLGGLDHTTTLIKAIRSERGDDKVLLLDGGDTWQGSYTSLQTQGADMVEVMRALRTEAMVGHWEFTFGQDRLKELIDKLGYPFLGGNVFDTEWDEPVFESTAFFEKGGVSIAVIGQHFPYTPIANPSYMVKGWSFGIRLEVLQKNVNKAKKQGAEIVVLLSHNGFDVDQKLASMIDGIDVILTGHTHDAIPKGIRIKDTLLLSSGSHGKYLGRIDLKVKNGKVVDTSSNLIPVFSDIIPPDPDMTKLINKIRAPYQSECNRVIGETETLLYRRGNFNGSWDDVICDTIIRERDTEISLSPGFRWGTTLLPGQKITIDDIYSQTSMNYPEVYRIEMTGKMLSLIHI
;
A
#
# COMPACT_ATOMS: atom_id res chain seq x y z
N MET A 1 14.02 -11.60 27.21
CA MET A 1 13.62 -12.46 26.08
C MET A 1 12.60 -13.46 26.61
N ARG A 2 11.34 -13.32 26.24
CA ARG A 2 10.34 -14.35 26.55
C ARG A 2 10.56 -15.53 25.60
N SER A 3 10.53 -16.75 26.10
CA SER A 3 10.84 -17.94 25.32
C SER A 3 9.71 -18.28 24.34
N ARG A 4 10.06 -18.97 23.23
CA ARG A 4 9.12 -19.52 22.25
C ARG A 4 7.95 -20.30 22.91
N ARG A 5 8.20 -20.87 24.09
CA ARG A 5 7.25 -21.64 24.87
C ARG A 5 6.21 -20.77 25.59
N GLU A 6 6.61 -19.56 26.05
CA GLU A 6 5.69 -18.60 26.68
C GLU A 6 4.76 -17.94 25.66
N PHE A 7 5.26 -17.71 24.42
CA PHE A 7 4.44 -17.21 23.33
C PHE A 7 3.40 -18.24 22.85
N ILE A 8 3.79 -19.53 22.78
CA ILE A 8 2.90 -20.65 22.38
C ILE A 8 1.89 -20.97 23.49
N GLN A 9 2.24 -20.81 24.77
CA GLN A 9 1.31 -21.04 25.90
C GLN A 9 0.24 -19.95 26.02
N LEU A 10 0.54 -18.72 25.66
CA LEU A 10 -0.46 -17.65 25.57
C LEU A 10 -1.43 -17.87 24.39
N ALA A 11 -0.94 -18.36 23.27
CA ALA A 11 -1.78 -18.70 22.10
C ALA A 11 -2.72 -19.87 22.33
N SER A 12 -2.33 -20.86 23.16
CA SER A 12 -3.12 -22.09 23.36
C SER A 12 -4.27 -21.99 24.39
N VAL A 13 -4.28 -21.00 25.24
CA VAL A 13 -5.36 -20.80 26.24
C VAL A 13 -6.55 -20.03 25.63
N SER A 14 -6.31 -19.18 24.63
CA SER A 14 -7.37 -18.40 23.96
C SER A 14 -8.11 -19.19 22.87
N ALA A 15 -7.50 -20.24 22.30
CA ALA A 15 -8.07 -21.01 21.19
C ALA A 15 -9.30 -21.88 21.55
N MET A 16 -9.59 -22.12 22.82
CA MET A 16 -10.71 -22.97 23.22
C MET A 16 -12.05 -22.24 23.42
N LEU A 17 -12.12 -20.94 23.35
CA LEU A 17 -13.34 -20.16 23.64
C LEU A 17 -13.93 -19.37 22.46
N LEU A 18 -13.33 -19.35 21.28
CA LEU A 18 -13.69 -18.38 20.23
C LEU A 18 -13.97 -18.95 18.83
N ALA A 19 -14.36 -20.21 18.70
CA ALA A 19 -14.60 -20.84 17.39
C ALA A 19 -15.74 -20.21 16.54
N THR A 20 -16.40 -19.13 16.98
CA THR A 20 -17.51 -18.48 16.23
C THR A 20 -17.68 -16.98 16.48
N LYS A 21 -16.74 -16.28 17.09
CA LYS A 21 -16.91 -14.83 17.29
C LYS A 21 -16.23 -14.05 16.16
N SER A 22 -17.05 -13.38 15.35
CA SER A 22 -16.57 -12.39 14.38
C SER A 22 -15.76 -11.29 15.09
N TRP A 23 -14.78 -10.71 14.43
CA TRP A 23 -13.98 -9.55 14.89
C TRP A 23 -14.84 -8.45 15.56
N ASN A 24 -16.08 -8.29 15.11
CA ASN A 24 -17.06 -7.34 15.64
C ASN A 24 -17.46 -7.61 17.10
N ALA A 25 -17.44 -8.86 17.56
CA ALA A 25 -17.86 -9.20 18.94
C ALA A 25 -16.76 -8.92 19.98
N VAL A 26 -15.50 -9.00 19.59
CA VAL A 26 -14.34 -8.73 20.46
C VAL A 26 -14.14 -7.21 20.63
N ALA A 27 -14.36 -6.42 19.59
CA ALA A 27 -14.10 -4.98 19.56
C ALA A 27 -15.04 -4.14 20.43
N ALA A 28 -16.24 -4.61 20.73
CA ALA A 28 -17.27 -3.80 21.40
C ALA A 28 -17.11 -3.67 22.93
N LYS A 29 -16.24 -4.45 23.58
CA LYS A 29 -16.14 -4.47 25.08
C LYS A 29 -14.76 -4.77 25.67
N GLN A 30 -13.74 -5.07 24.88
CA GLN A 30 -12.36 -5.32 25.39
C GLN A 30 -11.35 -4.43 24.64
N LYS A 31 -10.33 -4.00 25.38
CA LYS A 31 -9.19 -3.29 24.77
C LYS A 31 -8.50 -4.23 23.79
N LEU A 32 -8.42 -3.84 22.53
CA LEU A 32 -7.78 -4.60 21.44
C LEU A 32 -6.33 -4.95 21.80
N LYS A 33 -5.90 -6.19 21.54
CA LYS A 33 -4.55 -6.68 21.78
C LYS A 33 -3.91 -7.18 20.50
N THR A 34 -2.60 -7.32 20.50
CA THR A 34 -1.85 -7.86 19.36
C THR A 34 -2.35 -9.23 18.92
N GLU A 35 -2.69 -10.10 19.88
CA GLU A 35 -3.21 -11.44 19.62
C GLU A 35 -4.55 -11.41 18.85
N ASP A 36 -5.39 -10.42 19.13
CA ASP A 36 -6.68 -10.26 18.43
C ASP A 36 -6.46 -9.91 16.95
N LEU A 37 -5.39 -9.17 16.62
CA LEU A 37 -5.02 -8.82 15.24
C LEU A 37 -4.45 -10.01 14.46
N LEU A 38 -3.92 -11.00 15.16
CA LEU A 38 -3.37 -12.23 14.59
C LEU A 38 -4.34 -13.42 14.65
N ASP A 39 -5.53 -13.22 15.23
CA ASP A 39 -6.59 -14.24 15.22
C ASP A 39 -7.16 -14.39 13.80
N PHE A 40 -6.60 -15.31 13.08
CA PHE A 40 -6.85 -15.54 11.66
C PHE A 40 -6.96 -17.05 11.39
N ASP A 41 -8.04 -17.44 10.75
CA ASP A 41 -8.26 -18.85 10.35
C ASP A 41 -7.24 -19.25 9.27
N SER A 42 -6.08 -19.70 9.72
CA SER A 42 -4.96 -20.08 8.86
C SER A 42 -5.30 -21.29 8.00
N LYS A 43 -5.12 -21.17 6.68
CA LYS A 43 -5.46 -22.21 5.73
C LYS A 43 -4.27 -22.66 4.89
N GLY A 44 -4.26 -23.94 4.58
CA GLY A 44 -3.33 -24.51 3.59
C GLY A 44 -1.86 -24.33 3.93
N GLN A 45 -1.04 -24.40 2.90
CA GLN A 45 0.42 -24.46 3.01
C GLN A 45 1.15 -23.22 2.49
N VAL A 46 0.46 -22.26 1.87
CA VAL A 46 1.06 -21.01 1.35
C VAL A 46 0.42 -19.81 2.02
N THR A 47 1.24 -18.85 2.41
CA THR A 47 0.82 -17.54 2.91
C THR A 47 1.47 -16.45 2.07
N LEU A 48 0.65 -15.62 1.42
CA LEU A 48 1.09 -14.41 0.75
C LEU A 48 0.90 -13.22 1.69
N LEU A 49 1.94 -12.42 1.87
CA LEU A 49 1.89 -11.13 2.54
C LEU A 49 2.09 -10.02 1.51
N HIS A 50 1.33 -8.95 1.62
CA HIS A 50 1.35 -7.85 0.68
C HIS A 50 1.45 -6.51 1.38
N LEU A 51 2.46 -5.75 1.01
CA LEU A 51 2.61 -4.31 1.27
C LEU A 51 2.55 -3.59 -0.07
N THR A 52 2.06 -2.35 -0.09
CA THR A 52 2.01 -1.52 -1.28
C THR A 52 1.88 -0.05 -0.90
N ASP A 53 2.25 0.85 -1.82
CA ASP A 53 2.03 2.28 -1.69
C ASP A 53 2.56 2.85 -0.35
N MET A 54 3.77 2.43 0.02
CA MET A 54 4.41 2.81 1.29
C MET A 54 4.77 4.28 1.33
N HIS A 55 5.05 4.89 0.18
CA HIS A 55 5.39 6.31 0.02
C HIS A 55 6.44 6.83 0.99
N GLY A 56 7.50 6.02 1.22
CA GLY A 56 8.60 6.40 2.11
C GLY A 56 8.21 6.54 3.58
N GLN A 57 7.05 6.03 4.01
CA GLN A 57 6.58 6.15 5.39
C GLN A 57 7.21 5.09 6.28
N LEU A 58 8.22 5.51 7.04
CA LEU A 58 8.94 4.65 7.99
C LEU A 58 8.26 4.59 9.36
N LYS A 59 7.56 5.67 9.74
CA LYS A 59 6.97 5.87 11.07
C LYS A 59 5.45 5.81 11.04
N PRO A 60 4.80 5.50 12.17
CA PRO A 60 3.34 5.54 12.26
C PRO A 60 2.76 6.92 12.00
N VAL A 61 1.61 6.96 11.34
CA VAL A 61 0.93 8.18 10.91
C VAL A 61 -0.54 8.18 11.30
N TYR A 62 -1.13 9.36 11.45
CA TYR A 62 -2.55 9.54 11.27
C TYR A 62 -2.82 9.68 9.77
N PHE A 63 -3.85 9.01 9.31
CA PHE A 63 -4.24 9.04 7.91
C PHE A 63 -5.76 8.82 7.79
N ARG A 64 -6.50 9.91 7.65
CA ARG A 64 -7.94 9.85 7.50
C ARG A 64 -8.32 9.14 6.20
N PRO A 65 -9.12 8.08 6.24
CA PRO A 65 -9.66 7.48 5.03
C PRO A 65 -10.47 8.47 4.18
N PRO A 66 -10.59 8.27 2.87
CA PRO A 66 -11.28 9.20 1.99
C PRO A 66 -12.77 9.35 2.38
N SER A 67 -13.28 10.58 2.20
CA SER A 67 -14.72 10.88 2.33
C SER A 67 -15.49 10.62 1.05
N GLU A 68 -14.79 10.33 -0.04
CA GLU A 68 -15.36 10.15 -1.37
C GLU A 68 -14.57 9.11 -2.14
N ASN A 69 -15.26 8.24 -2.85
CA ASN A 69 -14.69 7.26 -3.77
C ASN A 69 -15.76 6.92 -4.80
N PHE A 70 -15.67 7.56 -5.97
CA PHE A 70 -16.72 7.47 -6.99
C PHE A 70 -16.52 6.26 -7.90
N GLY A 71 -17.53 5.40 -7.94
CA GLY A 71 -17.69 4.42 -9.00
C GLY A 71 -18.50 4.99 -10.17
N VAL A 72 -18.17 4.55 -11.38
CA VAL A 72 -18.87 4.97 -12.59
C VAL A 72 -19.73 3.84 -13.15
N GLY A 73 -21.00 4.11 -13.42
CA GLY A 73 -21.93 3.16 -14.00
C GLY A 73 -22.15 1.94 -13.10
N LYS A 74 -21.83 0.74 -13.57
CA LYS A 74 -22.02 -0.52 -12.82
C LYS A 74 -21.11 -0.69 -11.59
N PHE A 75 -20.11 0.16 -11.42
CA PHE A 75 -19.19 0.12 -10.29
C PHE A 75 -19.62 1.05 -9.15
N GLU A 76 -20.67 1.84 -9.34
CA GLU A 76 -21.24 2.68 -8.29
C GLU A 76 -21.80 1.83 -7.14
N GLY A 77 -21.44 2.19 -5.91
CA GLY A 77 -21.95 1.54 -4.70
C GLY A 77 -21.47 0.10 -4.44
N ILE A 78 -20.41 -0.33 -5.11
CA ILE A 78 -19.72 -1.59 -4.84
C ILE A 78 -18.24 -1.33 -4.51
N PRO A 79 -17.53 -2.24 -3.79
CA PRO A 79 -16.10 -2.08 -3.53
C PRO A 79 -15.29 -1.95 -4.85
N PRO A 80 -14.30 -1.04 -4.87
CA PRO A 80 -13.77 -0.23 -3.77
C PRO A 80 -14.55 1.09 -3.54
N HIS A 81 -15.59 1.39 -4.33
CA HIS A 81 -16.34 2.65 -4.36
C HIS A 81 -17.41 2.71 -3.26
N LEU A 82 -17.02 2.35 -2.05
CA LEU A 82 -17.83 2.46 -0.84
C LEU A 82 -17.09 3.27 0.21
N ILE A 83 -17.81 4.15 0.91
CA ILE A 83 -17.23 4.99 1.96
C ILE A 83 -18.19 5.07 3.17
N GLY A 84 -17.63 5.48 4.31
CA GLY A 84 -18.40 5.79 5.51
C GLY A 84 -19.32 4.65 5.95
N GLU A 85 -20.59 4.99 6.25
CA GLU A 85 -21.57 4.01 6.73
C GLU A 85 -21.89 2.90 5.72
N ALA A 86 -21.88 3.21 4.41
CA ALA A 86 -22.12 2.22 3.36
C ALA A 86 -21.00 1.17 3.35
N PHE A 87 -19.74 1.58 3.56
CA PHE A 87 -18.60 0.68 3.70
C PHE A 87 -18.74 -0.20 4.94
N LEU A 88 -19.03 0.41 6.10
CA LEU A 88 -19.23 -0.32 7.36
C LEU A 88 -20.33 -1.39 7.22
N LYS A 89 -21.46 -1.01 6.63
CA LYS A 89 -22.56 -1.95 6.39
C LYS A 89 -22.20 -3.08 5.45
N HIS A 90 -21.50 -2.79 4.36
CA HIS A 90 -21.12 -3.80 3.35
C HIS A 90 -20.17 -4.86 3.92
N PHE A 91 -19.20 -4.44 4.74
CA PHE A 91 -18.21 -5.34 5.34
C PHE A 91 -18.58 -5.83 6.73
N ASP A 92 -19.80 -5.53 7.20
CA ASP A 92 -20.30 -5.92 8.53
C ASP A 92 -19.37 -5.44 9.66
N ILE A 93 -18.90 -4.18 9.55
CA ILE A 93 -18.04 -3.53 10.55
C ILE A 93 -18.92 -2.66 11.45
N LEU A 94 -18.81 -2.85 12.77
CA LEU A 94 -19.54 -2.04 13.73
C LEU A 94 -18.96 -0.62 13.83
N PRO A 95 -19.80 0.43 13.87
CA PRO A 95 -19.36 1.79 14.16
C PRO A 95 -18.62 1.90 15.50
N ASN A 96 -17.78 2.92 15.67
CA ASN A 96 -17.01 3.17 16.89
C ASN A 96 -16.11 2.00 17.31
N THR A 97 -15.56 1.28 16.34
CA THR A 97 -14.61 0.20 16.55
C THR A 97 -13.25 0.51 15.93
N PRO A 98 -12.17 -0.19 16.32
CA PRO A 98 -10.86 -0.05 15.68
C PRO A 98 -10.91 -0.26 14.16
N LEU A 99 -11.72 -1.20 13.66
CA LEU A 99 -11.88 -1.43 12.23
C LEU A 99 -12.62 -0.28 11.54
N ALA A 100 -13.64 0.31 12.17
CA ALA A 100 -14.31 1.48 11.65
C ALA A 100 -13.35 2.65 11.50
N TYR A 101 -12.51 2.89 12.52
CA TYR A 101 -11.45 3.90 12.49
C TYR A 101 -10.42 3.65 11.38
N ALA A 102 -9.94 2.41 11.26
CA ALA A 102 -8.93 2.08 10.26
C ALA A 102 -9.46 2.30 8.83
N HIS A 103 -10.73 1.97 8.55
CA HIS A 103 -11.25 1.88 7.19
C HIS A 103 -12.14 3.04 6.75
N THR A 104 -12.65 3.87 7.67
CA THR A 104 -13.59 4.95 7.32
C THR A 104 -13.27 6.28 8.00
N MET A 105 -13.80 7.35 7.44
CA MET A 105 -13.69 8.70 8.01
C MET A 105 -14.76 8.99 9.07
N VAL A 106 -15.67 8.05 9.38
CA VAL A 106 -16.76 8.23 10.35
C VAL A 106 -16.16 8.38 11.74
N ASP A 107 -16.55 9.45 12.44
CA ASP A 107 -16.07 9.81 13.78
C ASP A 107 -14.53 9.80 13.91
N TYR A 108 -13.84 10.20 12.83
CA TYR A 108 -12.40 10.01 12.70
C TYR A 108 -11.59 10.62 13.84
N VAL A 109 -11.85 11.89 14.22
CA VAL A 109 -11.03 12.57 15.24
C VAL A 109 -11.14 11.92 16.62
N PRO A 110 -12.35 11.65 17.17
CA PRO A 110 -12.47 10.92 18.43
C PRO A 110 -11.81 9.53 18.40
N LEU A 111 -12.02 8.78 17.31
CA LEU A 111 -11.44 7.44 17.19
C LEU A 111 -9.93 7.46 17.00
N ALA A 112 -9.38 8.46 16.30
CA ALA A 112 -7.93 8.64 16.17
C ALA A 112 -7.28 8.99 17.52
N MET A 113 -7.95 9.76 18.37
CA MET A 113 -7.48 10.04 19.72
C MET A 113 -7.54 8.79 20.62
N GLU A 114 -8.48 7.89 20.39
CA GLU A 114 -8.63 6.65 21.16
C GLU A 114 -7.66 5.56 20.72
N TYR A 115 -7.52 5.35 19.40
CA TYR A 115 -6.76 4.20 18.84
C TYR A 115 -5.35 4.55 18.38
N GLY A 116 -4.99 5.82 18.35
CA GLY A 116 -3.64 6.26 18.02
C GLY A 116 -3.31 6.19 16.52
N LYS A 117 -2.03 6.11 16.22
CA LYS A 117 -1.51 6.07 14.84
C LYS A 117 -1.55 4.67 14.24
N LEU A 118 -1.57 4.62 12.92
CA LEU A 118 -1.45 3.38 12.13
C LEU A 118 -0.11 3.34 11.40
N GLY A 119 0.36 2.12 11.12
CA GLY A 119 1.58 1.90 10.35
C GLY A 119 2.84 1.89 11.20
N GLY A 120 3.96 2.24 10.56
CA GLY A 120 5.31 2.08 11.10
C GLY A 120 5.91 0.72 10.74
N LEU A 121 7.03 0.74 10.00
CA LEU A 121 7.62 -0.49 9.49
C LEU A 121 8.26 -1.35 10.59
N ASP A 122 8.59 -0.77 11.73
CA ASP A 122 8.98 -1.50 12.93
C ASP A 122 7.80 -2.28 13.55
N HIS A 123 6.60 -1.74 13.58
CA HIS A 123 5.38 -2.42 14.01
C HIS A 123 4.95 -3.50 12.99
N THR A 124 5.01 -3.16 11.69
CA THR A 124 4.74 -4.12 10.60
C THR A 124 5.70 -5.31 10.66
N THR A 125 6.97 -5.08 10.99
CA THR A 125 7.97 -6.14 11.17
C THR A 125 7.57 -7.14 12.25
N THR A 126 7.01 -6.67 13.35
CA THR A 126 6.50 -7.55 14.43
C THR A 126 5.41 -8.47 13.93
N LEU A 127 4.44 -7.96 13.15
CA LEU A 127 3.38 -8.78 12.54
C LEU A 127 3.94 -9.80 11.56
N ILE A 128 4.84 -9.38 10.66
CA ILE A 128 5.46 -10.29 9.68
C ILE A 128 6.23 -11.40 10.39
N LYS A 129 7.02 -11.07 11.42
CA LYS A 129 7.75 -12.07 12.22
C LYS A 129 6.81 -13.03 12.95
N ALA A 130 5.69 -12.53 13.48
CA ALA A 130 4.69 -13.36 14.14
C ALA A 130 4.03 -14.34 13.16
N ILE A 131 3.62 -13.87 11.97
CA ILE A 131 3.04 -14.71 10.93
C ILE A 131 4.05 -15.75 10.42
N ARG A 132 5.30 -15.36 10.18
CA ARG A 132 6.37 -16.30 9.80
C ARG A 132 6.62 -17.37 10.89
N SER A 133 6.54 -16.98 12.17
CA SER A 133 6.68 -17.92 13.29
C SER A 133 5.50 -18.88 13.40
N GLU A 134 4.28 -18.42 13.13
CA GLU A 134 3.05 -19.22 13.13
C GLU A 134 3.03 -20.22 11.98
N ARG A 135 3.29 -19.72 10.76
CA ARG A 135 3.12 -20.50 9.52
C ARG A 135 4.31 -21.38 9.18
N GLY A 136 5.51 -21.01 9.58
CA GLY A 136 6.78 -21.47 9.04
C GLY A 136 7.28 -20.53 7.96
N ASP A 137 8.55 -20.14 8.06
CA ASP A 137 9.16 -19.15 7.17
C ASP A 137 9.20 -19.61 5.70
N ASP A 138 9.33 -20.92 5.51
CA ASP A 138 9.29 -21.60 4.20
C ASP A 138 7.92 -21.54 3.50
N LYS A 139 6.85 -21.12 4.18
CA LYS A 139 5.49 -21.03 3.65
C LYS A 139 5.05 -19.59 3.34
N VAL A 140 5.82 -18.60 3.76
CA VAL A 140 5.45 -17.19 3.67
C VAL A 140 6.20 -16.51 2.54
N LEU A 141 5.49 -15.81 1.66
CA LEU A 141 6.02 -14.99 0.58
C LEU A 141 5.57 -13.54 0.79
N LEU A 142 6.52 -12.62 1.02
CA LEU A 142 6.26 -11.19 1.17
C LEU A 142 6.51 -10.46 -0.13
N LEU A 143 5.49 -9.75 -0.63
CA LEU A 143 5.49 -9.05 -1.89
C LEU A 143 5.19 -7.55 -1.70
N ASP A 144 5.84 -6.71 -2.51
CA ASP A 144 5.71 -5.25 -2.51
C ASP A 144 5.05 -4.77 -3.81
N GLY A 145 3.88 -4.18 -3.68
CA GLY A 145 3.07 -3.67 -4.79
C GLY A 145 3.57 -2.38 -5.42
N GLY A 146 4.72 -1.84 -5.00
CA GLY A 146 5.29 -0.59 -5.54
C GLY A 146 4.78 0.69 -4.87
N ASP A 147 5.20 1.82 -5.40
CA ASP A 147 5.04 3.15 -4.76
C ASP A 147 5.67 3.19 -3.36
N THR A 148 6.80 2.52 -3.23
CA THR A 148 7.46 2.31 -1.94
C THR A 148 8.51 3.37 -1.66
N TRP A 149 9.30 3.79 -2.67
CA TRP A 149 10.54 4.55 -2.43
C TRP A 149 10.37 6.06 -2.36
N GLN A 150 9.20 6.62 -2.70
CA GLN A 150 9.00 8.07 -2.81
C GLN A 150 7.78 8.52 -1.99
N GLY A 151 7.90 9.64 -1.24
CA GLY A 151 6.76 10.27 -0.55
C GLY A 151 7.04 10.84 0.83
N SER A 152 8.31 10.85 1.32
CA SER A 152 8.70 11.46 2.60
C SER A 152 9.96 12.30 2.47
N TYR A 153 10.26 13.14 3.48
CA TYR A 153 11.50 13.90 3.52
C TYR A 153 12.74 13.00 3.47
N THR A 154 12.76 11.94 4.30
CA THR A 154 13.89 11.02 4.33
C THR A 154 14.11 10.35 2.97
N SER A 155 13.05 9.86 2.36
CA SER A 155 13.11 9.17 1.07
C SER A 155 13.53 10.12 -0.07
N LEU A 156 13.11 11.39 -0.02
CA LEU A 156 13.60 12.40 -0.95
C LEU A 156 15.11 12.64 -0.80
N GLN A 157 15.62 12.76 0.43
CA GLN A 157 17.04 12.99 0.70
C GLN A 157 17.93 11.80 0.35
N THR A 158 17.43 10.59 0.58
CA THR A 158 18.15 9.34 0.25
C THR A 158 17.95 8.88 -1.18
N GLN A 159 17.03 9.55 -1.90
CA GLN A 159 16.57 9.13 -3.23
C GLN A 159 16.15 7.65 -3.25
N GLY A 160 15.30 7.25 -2.28
CA GLY A 160 14.74 5.91 -2.16
C GLY A 160 15.62 4.85 -1.50
N ALA A 161 16.90 5.14 -1.19
CA ALA A 161 17.79 4.14 -0.61
C ALA A 161 17.39 3.70 0.79
N ASP A 162 16.73 4.55 1.57
CA ASP A 162 16.17 4.26 2.88
C ASP A 162 15.16 3.10 2.81
N MET A 163 14.23 3.17 1.86
CA MET A 163 13.22 2.15 1.68
C MET A 163 13.80 0.84 1.15
N VAL A 164 14.77 0.90 0.24
CA VAL A 164 15.50 -0.30 -0.23
C VAL A 164 16.15 -1.02 0.96
N GLU A 165 16.82 -0.31 1.87
CA GLU A 165 17.45 -0.91 3.05
C GLU A 165 16.42 -1.55 3.99
N VAL A 166 15.30 -0.87 4.23
CA VAL A 166 14.22 -1.36 5.12
C VAL A 166 13.47 -2.55 4.50
N MET A 167 13.10 -2.50 3.22
CA MET A 167 12.39 -3.59 2.55
C MET A 167 13.24 -4.86 2.43
N ARG A 168 14.56 -4.72 2.27
CA ARG A 168 15.50 -5.85 2.39
C ARG A 168 15.51 -6.44 3.80
N ALA A 169 15.50 -5.59 4.83
CA ALA A 169 15.47 -6.05 6.21
C ALA A 169 14.14 -6.76 6.55
N LEU A 170 13.04 -6.38 5.92
CA LEU A 170 11.74 -7.08 5.97
C LEU A 170 11.78 -8.43 5.26
N ARG A 171 12.80 -8.68 4.45
CA ARG A 171 12.95 -9.87 3.59
C ARG A 171 11.81 -9.94 2.56
N THR A 172 11.56 -8.82 1.89
CA THR A 172 10.71 -8.76 0.70
C THR A 172 11.31 -9.62 -0.41
N GLU A 173 10.49 -10.30 -1.18
CA GLU A 173 10.94 -11.31 -2.14
C GLU A 173 10.67 -10.93 -3.61
N ALA A 174 9.76 -10.01 -3.89
CA ALA A 174 9.62 -9.35 -5.20
C ALA A 174 8.88 -8.02 -5.06
N MET A 175 9.08 -7.13 -6.03
CA MET A 175 8.33 -5.86 -6.12
C MET A 175 8.02 -5.46 -7.56
N VAL A 176 7.08 -4.53 -7.69
CA VAL A 176 6.79 -3.74 -8.88
C VAL A 176 7.00 -2.26 -8.60
N GLY A 177 6.75 -1.36 -9.56
CA GLY A 177 7.00 0.06 -9.33
C GLY A 177 6.05 1.00 -10.07
N HIS A 178 6.08 2.28 -9.62
CA HIS A 178 5.43 3.42 -10.24
C HIS A 178 6.23 4.71 -9.97
N TRP A 179 6.19 5.27 -8.75
CA TRP A 179 6.94 6.49 -8.41
C TRP A 179 8.44 6.23 -8.21
N GLU A 180 8.88 4.98 -8.19
CA GLU A 180 10.27 4.59 -8.29
C GLU A 180 10.93 5.15 -9.55
N PHE A 181 10.17 5.28 -10.63
CA PHE A 181 10.63 5.86 -11.89
C PHE A 181 10.92 7.36 -11.81
N THR A 182 10.39 8.07 -10.82
CA THR A 182 10.60 9.52 -10.66
C THR A 182 12.00 9.92 -10.22
N PHE A 183 12.82 8.96 -9.80
CA PHE A 183 14.26 9.19 -9.54
C PHE A 183 15.11 9.17 -10.82
N GLY A 184 14.51 8.87 -11.98
CA GLY A 184 15.20 8.69 -13.25
C GLY A 184 15.83 7.31 -13.41
N GLN A 185 16.10 6.95 -14.67
CA GLN A 185 16.50 5.57 -15.01
C GLN A 185 17.81 5.13 -14.36
N ASP A 186 18.82 6.00 -14.26
CA ASP A 186 20.12 5.63 -13.72
C ASP A 186 20.01 5.32 -12.22
N ARG A 187 19.28 6.18 -11.48
CA ARG A 187 19.07 5.96 -10.06
C ARG A 187 18.20 4.73 -9.81
N LEU A 188 17.15 4.54 -10.61
CA LEU A 188 16.31 3.35 -10.55
C LEU A 188 17.15 2.06 -10.70
N LYS A 189 18.00 1.99 -11.72
CA LYS A 189 18.88 0.82 -11.95
C LYS A 189 19.83 0.58 -10.78
N GLU A 190 20.46 1.66 -10.28
CA GLU A 190 21.34 1.57 -9.10
C GLU A 190 20.60 0.99 -7.87
N LEU A 191 19.35 1.38 -7.65
CA LEU A 191 18.56 0.87 -6.53
C LEU A 191 18.11 -0.57 -6.77
N ILE A 192 17.74 -0.93 -7.99
CA ILE A 192 17.40 -2.32 -8.36
C ILE A 192 18.57 -3.25 -8.09
N ASP A 193 19.79 -2.87 -8.45
CA ASP A 193 20.99 -3.66 -8.18
C ASP A 193 21.23 -3.89 -6.67
N LYS A 194 20.71 -2.99 -5.83
CA LYS A 194 20.83 -3.06 -4.36
C LYS A 194 19.68 -3.81 -3.69
N LEU A 195 18.56 -4.06 -4.39
CA LEU A 195 17.38 -4.71 -3.79
C LEU A 195 17.67 -6.10 -3.24
N GLY A 196 18.41 -6.91 -4.00
CA GLY A 196 18.66 -8.30 -3.65
C GLY A 196 17.46 -9.23 -3.84
N TYR A 197 16.40 -8.75 -4.50
CA TYR A 197 15.21 -9.48 -4.93
C TYR A 197 14.67 -8.88 -6.25
N PRO A 198 13.87 -9.63 -7.04
CA PRO A 198 13.39 -9.18 -8.34
C PRO A 198 12.53 -7.91 -8.31
N PHE A 199 12.83 -6.98 -9.24
CA PHE A 199 11.96 -5.87 -9.64
C PHE A 199 11.27 -6.28 -10.95
N LEU A 200 9.98 -6.64 -10.86
CA LEU A 200 9.25 -7.30 -11.95
C LEU A 200 8.44 -6.31 -12.78
N GLY A 201 8.50 -6.41 -14.10
CA GLY A 201 7.81 -5.47 -14.99
C GLY A 201 7.50 -6.03 -16.37
N GLY A 202 6.55 -6.94 -16.46
CA GLY A 202 6.17 -7.60 -17.73
C GLY A 202 5.43 -6.72 -18.72
N ASN A 203 5.16 -5.46 -18.40
CA ASN A 203 4.41 -4.52 -19.23
C ASN A 203 5.22 -3.29 -19.68
N VAL A 204 6.54 -3.31 -19.48
CA VAL A 204 7.46 -2.23 -19.90
C VAL A 204 8.41 -2.75 -20.96
N PHE A 205 8.50 -2.01 -22.09
CA PHE A 205 9.28 -2.39 -23.25
C PHE A 205 10.15 -1.23 -23.72
N ASP A 206 11.34 -1.55 -24.22
CA ASP A 206 12.16 -0.61 -24.93
C ASP A 206 11.48 -0.18 -26.25
N THR A 207 11.52 1.12 -26.56
CA THR A 207 10.81 1.65 -27.76
C THR A 207 11.57 1.45 -29.05
N GLU A 208 12.86 1.13 -29.01
CA GLU A 208 13.69 0.92 -30.19
C GLU A 208 13.63 -0.55 -30.65
N TRP A 209 13.69 -1.49 -29.71
CA TRP A 209 13.80 -2.92 -30.00
C TRP A 209 12.53 -3.73 -29.69
N ASP A 210 11.53 -3.12 -29.04
CA ASP A 210 10.33 -3.76 -28.53
C ASP A 210 10.64 -4.99 -27.63
N GLU A 211 11.75 -4.91 -26.88
CA GLU A 211 12.18 -5.93 -25.93
C GLU A 211 11.74 -5.57 -24.50
N PRO A 212 11.45 -6.56 -23.63
CA PRO A 212 11.16 -6.30 -22.22
C PRO A 212 12.33 -5.62 -21.52
N VAL A 213 12.03 -4.53 -20.80
CA VAL A 213 13.05 -3.80 -20.00
C VAL A 213 13.38 -4.52 -18.70
N PHE A 214 12.39 -5.18 -18.11
CA PHE A 214 12.51 -5.89 -16.84
C PHE A 214 12.09 -7.34 -16.98
N GLU A 215 12.53 -8.18 -16.03
CA GLU A 215 11.97 -9.53 -15.91
C GLU A 215 10.47 -9.47 -15.65
N SER A 216 9.72 -10.29 -16.37
CA SER A 216 8.26 -10.31 -16.23
C SER A 216 7.78 -11.17 -15.06
N THR A 217 8.59 -12.20 -14.68
CA THR A 217 8.11 -13.29 -13.82
C THR A 217 9.25 -13.87 -12.99
N ALA A 218 9.01 -14.02 -11.69
CA ALA A 218 9.89 -14.77 -10.79
C ALA A 218 9.17 -16.00 -10.25
N PHE A 219 9.92 -17.05 -9.93
CA PHE A 219 9.43 -18.32 -9.40
C PHE A 219 9.87 -18.51 -7.95
N PHE A 220 8.96 -18.96 -7.12
CA PHE A 220 9.19 -19.24 -5.70
C PHE A 220 8.63 -20.61 -5.36
N GLU A 221 9.26 -21.26 -4.40
CA GLU A 221 8.71 -22.46 -3.76
C GLU A 221 8.36 -22.14 -2.32
N LYS A 222 7.07 -22.30 -1.96
CA LYS A 222 6.56 -22.04 -0.61
C LYS A 222 5.65 -23.16 -0.16
N GLY A 223 6.00 -23.79 0.99
CA GLY A 223 5.22 -24.92 1.51
C GLY A 223 5.09 -26.11 0.55
N GLY A 224 6.10 -26.31 -0.31
CA GLY A 224 6.11 -27.33 -1.36
C GLY A 224 5.21 -27.01 -2.56
N VAL A 225 4.86 -25.75 -2.77
CA VAL A 225 4.04 -25.28 -3.91
C VAL A 225 4.89 -24.34 -4.78
N SER A 226 4.88 -24.59 -6.11
CA SER A 226 5.54 -23.73 -7.09
C SER A 226 4.65 -22.52 -7.42
N ILE A 227 5.15 -21.32 -7.17
CA ILE A 227 4.43 -20.05 -7.35
C ILE A 227 5.15 -19.20 -8.38
N ALA A 228 4.46 -18.76 -9.43
CA ALA A 228 4.93 -17.73 -10.33
C ALA A 228 4.35 -16.39 -9.91
N VAL A 229 5.20 -15.39 -9.70
CA VAL A 229 4.82 -13.98 -9.50
C VAL A 229 5.10 -13.22 -10.77
N ILE A 230 4.05 -12.70 -11.43
CA ILE A 230 4.14 -11.87 -12.62
C ILE A 230 3.98 -10.41 -12.19
N GLY A 231 4.89 -9.52 -12.60
CA GLY A 231 4.85 -8.11 -12.24
C GLY A 231 4.25 -7.23 -13.32
N GLN A 232 3.46 -6.22 -12.91
CA GLN A 232 3.05 -5.12 -13.77
C GLN A 232 3.23 -3.78 -13.04
N HIS A 233 3.99 -2.88 -13.68
CA HIS A 233 4.14 -1.49 -13.27
C HIS A 233 2.92 -0.66 -13.66
N PHE A 234 2.79 0.54 -13.10
CA PHE A 234 1.72 1.48 -13.46
C PHE A 234 1.74 1.79 -14.97
N PRO A 235 0.65 1.49 -15.70
CA PRO A 235 0.65 1.52 -17.15
C PRO A 235 0.69 2.92 -17.76
N TYR A 236 0.33 3.95 -16.98
CA TYR A 236 0.29 5.34 -17.38
C TYR A 236 1.46 6.17 -16.85
N THR A 237 2.54 5.54 -16.41
CA THR A 237 3.75 6.20 -15.90
C THR A 237 4.26 7.34 -16.80
N PRO A 238 4.32 7.22 -18.15
CA PRO A 238 4.77 8.30 -19.02
C PRO A 238 3.81 9.49 -19.13
N ILE A 239 2.56 9.33 -18.66
CA ILE A 239 1.55 10.40 -18.62
C ILE A 239 1.55 11.07 -17.25
N ALA A 240 1.70 10.27 -16.19
CA ALA A 240 1.71 10.74 -14.81
C ALA A 240 3.00 11.46 -14.41
N ASN A 241 4.09 11.23 -15.13
CA ASN A 241 5.41 11.79 -14.84
C ASN A 241 6.03 12.45 -16.07
N PRO A 242 6.99 13.38 -15.89
CA PRO A 242 7.76 13.94 -17.00
C PRO A 242 8.39 12.82 -17.86
N SER A 243 8.18 12.89 -19.17
CA SER A 243 8.58 11.82 -20.11
C SER A 243 10.09 11.55 -20.14
N TYR A 244 10.92 12.53 -19.76
CA TYR A 244 12.38 12.35 -19.70
C TYR A 244 12.82 11.34 -18.63
N MET A 245 12.00 11.09 -17.61
CA MET A 245 12.31 10.14 -16.54
C MET A 245 12.27 8.68 -16.98
N VAL A 246 11.50 8.40 -18.04
CA VAL A 246 11.30 7.07 -18.60
C VAL A 246 11.56 7.05 -20.12
N LYS A 247 12.50 7.87 -20.57
CA LYS A 247 12.84 8.02 -22.00
C LYS A 247 13.22 6.69 -22.63
N GLY A 248 12.62 6.39 -23.78
CA GLY A 248 12.89 5.14 -24.51
C GLY A 248 12.14 3.92 -23.96
N TRP A 249 11.27 4.10 -22.98
CA TRP A 249 10.44 3.02 -22.44
C TRP A 249 8.96 3.27 -22.74
N SER A 250 8.25 2.22 -23.14
CA SER A 250 6.82 2.23 -23.33
C SER A 250 6.13 1.37 -22.27
N PHE A 251 5.05 1.91 -21.73
CA PHE A 251 4.23 1.28 -20.70
C PHE A 251 2.84 0.99 -21.25
N GLY A 252 2.13 0.06 -20.65
CA GLY A 252 0.75 -0.25 -21.02
C GLY A 252 0.21 -1.46 -20.27
N ILE A 253 -1.08 -1.72 -20.35
CA ILE A 253 -1.71 -2.89 -19.71
C ILE A 253 -1.31 -4.19 -20.44
N ARG A 254 -1.20 -4.19 -21.76
CA ARG A 254 -0.67 -5.27 -22.61
C ARG A 254 -1.28 -6.65 -22.32
N LEU A 255 -2.59 -6.77 -22.53
CA LEU A 255 -3.37 -7.99 -22.21
C LEU A 255 -2.78 -9.28 -22.81
N GLU A 256 -2.39 -9.24 -24.10
CA GLU A 256 -1.84 -10.40 -24.81
C GLU A 256 -0.49 -10.84 -24.21
N VAL A 257 0.35 -9.87 -23.84
CA VAL A 257 1.63 -10.15 -23.19
C VAL A 257 1.41 -10.77 -21.81
N LEU A 258 0.47 -10.23 -21.03
CA LEU A 258 0.12 -10.78 -19.73
C LEU A 258 -0.39 -12.23 -19.85
N GLN A 259 -1.33 -12.50 -20.76
CA GLN A 259 -1.83 -13.86 -21.00
C GLN A 259 -0.71 -14.82 -21.44
N LYS A 260 0.21 -14.34 -22.29
CA LYS A 260 1.38 -15.13 -22.72
C LYS A 260 2.29 -15.46 -21.52
N ASN A 261 2.53 -14.50 -20.63
CA ASN A 261 3.34 -14.71 -19.42
C ASN A 261 2.67 -15.72 -18.47
N VAL A 262 1.36 -15.62 -18.25
CA VAL A 262 0.58 -16.59 -17.46
C VAL A 262 0.71 -18.01 -18.04
N ASN A 263 0.50 -18.15 -19.35
CA ASN A 263 0.60 -19.43 -20.03
C ASN A 263 2.03 -20.02 -19.98
N LYS A 264 3.05 -19.15 -20.09
CA LYS A 264 4.45 -19.54 -19.97
C LYS A 264 4.76 -20.02 -18.54
N ALA A 265 4.31 -19.30 -17.52
CA ALA A 265 4.50 -19.68 -16.12
C ALA A 265 3.88 -21.06 -15.82
N LYS A 266 2.66 -21.30 -16.26
CA LYS A 266 2.00 -22.61 -16.10
C LYS A 266 2.72 -23.74 -16.84
N LYS A 267 3.23 -23.49 -18.05
CA LYS A 267 4.05 -24.47 -18.79
C LYS A 267 5.37 -24.78 -18.09
N GLN A 268 5.91 -23.85 -17.34
CA GLN A 268 7.13 -24.01 -16.53
C GLN A 268 6.87 -24.69 -15.17
N GLY A 269 5.64 -25.09 -14.89
CA GLY A 269 5.28 -25.87 -13.71
C GLY A 269 4.74 -25.05 -12.55
N ALA A 270 4.40 -23.78 -12.74
CA ALA A 270 3.74 -23.00 -11.69
C ALA A 270 2.37 -23.62 -11.36
N GLU A 271 2.17 -23.96 -10.11
CA GLU A 271 0.89 -24.41 -9.56
C GLU A 271 -0.03 -23.21 -9.27
N ILE A 272 0.57 -22.10 -8.82
CA ILE A 272 -0.11 -20.85 -8.50
C ILE A 272 0.49 -19.73 -9.33
N VAL A 273 -0.36 -18.89 -9.91
CA VAL A 273 0.03 -17.65 -10.57
C VAL A 273 -0.50 -16.45 -9.80
N VAL A 274 0.43 -15.63 -9.32
CA VAL A 274 0.16 -14.37 -8.64
C VAL A 274 0.49 -13.23 -9.59
N LEU A 275 -0.46 -12.32 -9.83
CA LEU A 275 -0.18 -11.04 -10.47
C LEU A 275 0.10 -10.01 -9.37
N LEU A 276 1.33 -9.54 -9.30
CA LEU A 276 1.72 -8.40 -8.47
C LEU A 276 1.59 -7.15 -9.33
N SER A 277 0.63 -6.29 -9.02
CA SER A 277 0.18 -5.25 -9.94
C SER A 277 0.13 -3.87 -9.33
N HIS A 278 0.58 -2.89 -10.09
CA HIS A 278 0.38 -1.47 -9.78
C HIS A 278 -0.59 -0.78 -10.77
N ASN A 279 -1.49 -1.53 -11.39
CA ASN A 279 -2.44 -0.97 -12.36
C ASN A 279 -3.58 -0.15 -11.72
N GLY A 280 -3.88 -0.40 -10.45
CA GLY A 280 -5.06 0.11 -9.75
C GLY A 280 -6.23 -0.87 -9.73
N PHE A 281 -7.10 -0.73 -8.73
CA PHE A 281 -8.12 -1.70 -8.39
C PHE A 281 -9.09 -2.00 -9.54
N ASP A 282 -9.66 -0.97 -10.18
CA ASP A 282 -10.65 -1.16 -11.25
C ASP A 282 -10.06 -1.82 -12.51
N VAL A 283 -8.81 -1.46 -12.84
CA VAL A 283 -8.09 -2.07 -13.95
C VAL A 283 -7.84 -3.55 -13.64
N ASP A 284 -7.38 -3.88 -12.44
CA ASP A 284 -7.09 -5.25 -12.04
C ASP A 284 -8.37 -6.09 -11.87
N GLN A 285 -9.47 -5.47 -11.42
CA GLN A 285 -10.79 -6.11 -11.43
C GLN A 285 -11.21 -6.47 -12.86
N LYS A 286 -10.96 -5.59 -13.82
CA LYS A 286 -11.22 -5.85 -15.23
C LYS A 286 -10.29 -6.94 -15.77
N LEU A 287 -9.00 -6.90 -15.46
CA LEU A 287 -8.03 -7.92 -15.85
C LEU A 287 -8.44 -9.32 -15.34
N ALA A 288 -8.83 -9.45 -14.08
CA ALA A 288 -9.33 -10.70 -13.50
C ALA A 288 -10.52 -11.28 -14.29
N SER A 289 -11.31 -10.43 -14.96
CA SER A 289 -12.43 -10.87 -15.80
C SER A 289 -12.03 -11.29 -17.22
N MET A 290 -10.81 -10.92 -17.66
CA MET A 290 -10.37 -11.08 -19.05
C MET A 290 -9.23 -12.09 -19.23
N ILE A 291 -8.36 -12.21 -18.23
CA ILE A 291 -7.17 -13.07 -18.27
C ILE A 291 -7.46 -14.37 -17.53
N ASP A 292 -7.23 -15.47 -18.20
CA ASP A 292 -7.43 -16.78 -17.60
C ASP A 292 -6.15 -17.29 -16.94
N GLY A 293 -6.32 -17.95 -15.80
CA GLY A 293 -5.23 -18.68 -15.13
C GLY A 293 -4.44 -17.88 -14.10
N ILE A 294 -4.89 -16.69 -13.73
CA ILE A 294 -4.39 -15.98 -12.54
C ILE A 294 -5.19 -16.44 -11.32
N ASP A 295 -4.50 -16.89 -10.28
CA ASP A 295 -5.13 -17.34 -9.03
C ASP A 295 -5.34 -16.21 -8.04
N VAL A 296 -4.36 -15.28 -7.94
CA VAL A 296 -4.37 -14.14 -7.04
C VAL A 296 -3.88 -12.89 -7.75
N ILE A 297 -4.55 -11.75 -7.52
CA ILE A 297 -4.04 -10.42 -7.85
C ILE A 297 -3.82 -9.64 -6.55
N LEU A 298 -2.60 -9.14 -6.38
CA LEU A 298 -2.23 -8.20 -5.34
C LEU A 298 -2.08 -6.83 -5.98
N THR A 299 -3.03 -5.92 -5.72
CA THR A 299 -3.13 -4.63 -6.43
C THR A 299 -2.72 -3.45 -5.56
N GLY A 300 -2.04 -2.46 -6.17
CA GLY A 300 -1.65 -1.18 -5.59
C GLY A 300 -2.22 0.01 -6.35
N HIS A 301 -1.60 1.18 -6.20
CA HIS A 301 -1.86 2.46 -6.87
C HIS A 301 -3.07 3.25 -6.35
N THR A 302 -4.24 2.65 -6.23
CA THR A 302 -5.47 3.37 -5.85
C THR A 302 -5.63 3.55 -4.33
N HIS A 303 -4.72 2.97 -3.52
CA HIS A 303 -4.70 3.04 -2.06
C HIS A 303 -5.95 2.46 -1.37
N ASP A 304 -6.74 1.66 -2.08
CA ASP A 304 -7.94 1.06 -1.52
C ASP A 304 -7.60 0.06 -0.43
N ALA A 305 -8.26 0.18 0.71
CA ALA A 305 -8.09 -0.72 1.85
C ALA A 305 -9.32 -1.63 1.94
N ILE A 306 -9.24 -2.82 1.34
CA ILE A 306 -10.34 -3.76 1.29
C ILE A 306 -10.16 -4.82 2.38
N PRO A 307 -11.06 -4.90 3.39
CA PRO A 307 -10.90 -5.78 4.55
C PRO A 307 -10.72 -7.26 4.21
N LYS A 308 -11.34 -7.70 3.12
CA LYS A 308 -11.25 -9.08 2.61
C LYS A 308 -11.12 -9.08 1.10
N GLY A 309 -10.35 -9.99 0.56
CA GLY A 309 -10.20 -10.16 -0.88
C GLY A 309 -11.54 -10.42 -1.59
N ILE A 310 -11.68 -9.85 -2.78
CA ILE A 310 -12.86 -9.97 -3.63
C ILE A 310 -12.59 -11.02 -4.71
N ARG A 311 -13.52 -11.95 -4.89
CA ARG A 311 -13.39 -12.97 -5.92
C ARG A 311 -14.07 -12.53 -7.22
N ILE A 312 -13.31 -12.59 -8.30
CA ILE A 312 -13.76 -12.29 -9.65
C ILE A 312 -13.48 -13.52 -10.49
N LYS A 313 -14.51 -14.26 -10.90
CA LYS A 313 -14.40 -15.63 -11.44
C LYS A 313 -13.55 -16.49 -10.49
N ASP A 314 -12.44 -17.05 -10.99
CA ASP A 314 -11.54 -17.92 -10.21
C ASP A 314 -10.41 -17.14 -9.52
N THR A 315 -10.26 -15.84 -9.78
CA THR A 315 -9.19 -14.98 -9.27
C THR A 315 -9.60 -14.30 -7.96
N LEU A 316 -8.73 -14.34 -6.94
CA LEU A 316 -8.87 -13.56 -5.72
C LEU A 316 -8.09 -12.25 -5.86
N LEU A 317 -8.76 -11.10 -5.70
CA LEU A 317 -8.17 -9.75 -5.76
C LEU A 317 -8.09 -9.17 -4.34
N LEU A 318 -6.91 -8.71 -3.91
CA LEU A 318 -6.69 -8.01 -2.64
C LEU A 318 -5.94 -6.70 -2.87
N SER A 319 -6.41 -5.62 -2.21
CA SER A 319 -5.72 -4.34 -2.10
C SER A 319 -5.37 -4.05 -0.64
N SER A 320 -4.13 -3.62 -0.39
CA SER A 320 -3.58 -3.50 0.97
C SER A 320 -3.43 -2.06 1.46
N GLY A 321 -4.24 -1.15 0.91
CA GLY A 321 -4.23 0.26 1.33
C GLY A 321 -2.92 0.97 0.97
N SER A 322 -2.38 1.76 1.91
CA SER A 322 -1.17 2.55 1.68
C SER A 322 -0.47 2.97 2.97
N HIS A 323 0.71 3.59 2.86
CA HIS A 323 1.46 4.23 3.96
C HIS A 323 1.79 3.28 5.12
N GLY A 324 1.88 1.96 4.84
CA GLY A 324 2.15 0.95 5.86
C GLY A 324 1.06 0.77 6.91
N LYS A 325 -0.12 1.36 6.71
CA LYS A 325 -1.24 1.25 7.66
C LYS A 325 -1.78 -0.17 7.79
N TYR A 326 -1.52 -1.01 6.80
CA TYR A 326 -2.04 -2.36 6.74
C TYR A 326 -0.99 -3.36 6.26
N LEU A 327 -1.20 -4.60 6.65
CA LEU A 327 -0.54 -5.77 6.08
C LEU A 327 -1.61 -6.67 5.47
N GLY A 328 -1.57 -6.86 4.15
CA GLY A 328 -2.42 -7.83 3.47
C GLY A 328 -1.93 -9.25 3.72
N ARG A 329 -2.83 -10.18 4.08
CA ARG A 329 -2.55 -11.60 4.24
C ARG A 329 -3.54 -12.43 3.45
N ILE A 330 -3.03 -13.38 2.65
CA ILE A 330 -3.80 -14.41 1.97
C ILE A 330 -3.20 -15.77 2.28
N ASP A 331 -3.98 -16.67 2.83
CA ASP A 331 -3.61 -18.06 3.02
C ASP A 331 -4.28 -18.92 1.93
N LEU A 332 -3.49 -19.79 1.29
CA LEU A 332 -3.91 -20.61 0.17
C LEU A 332 -3.78 -22.10 0.50
N LYS A 333 -4.85 -22.85 0.31
CA LYS A 333 -4.84 -24.32 0.31
C LYS A 333 -4.76 -24.81 -1.12
N VAL A 334 -3.65 -25.44 -1.45
CA VAL A 334 -3.39 -25.98 -2.79
C VAL A 334 -3.50 -27.49 -2.77
N LYS A 335 -4.19 -28.03 -3.77
CA LYS A 335 -4.30 -29.47 -3.98
C LYS A 335 -4.29 -29.78 -5.48
N ASN A 336 -3.41 -30.67 -5.91
CA ASN A 336 -3.25 -31.07 -7.31
C ASN A 336 -3.04 -29.85 -8.25
N GLY A 337 -2.19 -28.91 -7.85
CA GLY A 337 -1.85 -27.72 -8.64
C GLY A 337 -2.98 -26.70 -8.77
N LYS A 338 -3.96 -26.71 -7.85
CA LYS A 338 -5.08 -25.76 -7.85
C LYS A 338 -5.35 -25.22 -6.45
N VAL A 339 -5.73 -23.97 -6.36
CA VAL A 339 -6.26 -23.36 -5.14
C VAL A 339 -7.66 -23.93 -4.89
N VAL A 340 -7.82 -24.66 -3.77
CA VAL A 340 -9.11 -25.28 -3.40
C VAL A 340 -9.81 -24.56 -2.25
N ASP A 341 -9.07 -23.75 -1.46
CA ASP A 341 -9.62 -22.92 -0.38
C ASP A 341 -8.70 -21.73 -0.12
N THR A 342 -9.28 -20.60 0.31
CA THR A 342 -8.56 -19.37 0.59
C THR A 342 -9.09 -18.72 1.86
N SER A 343 -8.20 -18.05 2.60
CA SER A 343 -8.58 -17.06 3.62
C SER A 343 -7.82 -15.78 3.32
N SER A 344 -8.47 -14.64 3.40
CA SER A 344 -7.84 -13.33 3.15
C SER A 344 -8.27 -12.32 4.18
N ASN A 345 -7.32 -11.49 4.64
CA ASN A 345 -7.58 -10.45 5.61
C ASN A 345 -6.63 -9.27 5.40
N LEU A 346 -7.12 -8.07 5.67
CA LEU A 346 -6.33 -6.87 5.73
C LEU A 346 -6.15 -6.49 7.21
N ILE A 347 -4.92 -6.60 7.71
CA ILE A 347 -4.58 -6.40 9.12
C ILE A 347 -4.16 -4.95 9.34
N PRO A 348 -4.94 -4.13 10.06
CA PRO A 348 -4.52 -2.78 10.41
C PRO A 348 -3.34 -2.80 11.38
N VAL A 349 -2.31 -2.00 11.11
CA VAL A 349 -1.10 -1.90 11.93
C VAL A 349 -1.29 -0.81 12.99
N PHE A 350 -1.90 -1.14 14.12
CA PHE A 350 -2.08 -0.20 15.24
C PHE A 350 -0.78 -0.04 16.02
N SER A 351 -0.11 1.10 15.91
CA SER A 351 1.20 1.33 16.53
C SER A 351 1.17 1.33 18.06
N ASP A 352 0.06 1.72 18.68
CA ASP A 352 -0.09 1.74 20.13
C ASP A 352 -0.42 0.36 20.73
N ILE A 353 -0.71 -0.63 19.86
CA ILE A 353 -1.08 -1.99 20.24
C ILE A 353 0.01 -2.99 19.91
N ILE A 354 0.56 -2.89 18.70
CA ILE A 354 1.62 -3.77 18.21
C ILE A 354 2.97 -3.23 18.66
N PRO A 355 3.77 -3.98 19.45
CA PRO A 355 5.08 -3.50 19.86
C PRO A 355 6.02 -3.39 18.65
N PRO A 356 6.86 -2.34 18.59
CA PRO A 356 7.82 -2.21 17.51
C PRO A 356 8.92 -3.27 17.61
N ASP A 357 9.38 -3.76 16.48
CA ASP A 357 10.55 -4.66 16.41
C ASP A 357 11.84 -3.87 16.70
N PRO A 358 12.65 -4.28 17.70
CA PRO A 358 13.81 -3.50 18.12
C PRO A 358 14.89 -3.32 17.06
N ASP A 359 15.11 -4.34 16.22
CA ASP A 359 16.15 -4.30 15.19
C ASP A 359 15.72 -3.35 14.06
N MET A 360 14.45 -3.42 13.65
CA MET A 360 13.90 -2.52 12.66
C MET A 360 13.84 -1.08 13.19
N THR A 361 13.44 -0.87 14.44
CA THR A 361 13.48 0.46 15.07
C THR A 361 14.89 1.05 15.06
N LYS A 362 15.91 0.24 15.38
CA LYS A 362 17.31 0.67 15.31
C LYS A 362 17.73 1.04 13.89
N LEU A 363 17.32 0.25 12.90
CA LEU A 363 17.61 0.54 11.49
C LEU A 363 16.97 1.85 11.04
N ILE A 364 15.66 2.02 11.29
CA ILE A 364 14.91 3.24 10.94
C ILE A 364 15.54 4.47 11.61
N ASN A 365 15.90 4.38 12.89
CA ASN A 365 16.53 5.48 13.60
C ASN A 365 17.92 5.82 13.03
N LYS A 366 18.71 4.82 12.64
CA LYS A 366 20.00 5.04 11.97
C LYS A 366 19.83 5.77 10.64
N ILE A 367 18.86 5.34 9.82
CA ILE A 367 18.56 5.95 8.53
C ILE A 367 18.12 7.41 8.70
N ARG A 368 17.24 7.68 9.66
CA ARG A 368 16.68 9.00 9.90
C ARG A 368 17.59 9.96 10.67
N ALA A 369 18.61 9.45 11.38
CA ALA A 369 19.48 10.25 12.25
C ALA A 369 20.08 11.51 11.57
N PRO A 370 20.59 11.45 10.32
CA PRO A 370 21.12 12.63 9.62
C PRO A 370 20.09 13.73 9.36
N TYR A 371 18.81 13.37 9.29
CA TYR A 371 17.69 14.23 8.90
C TYR A 371 16.77 14.60 10.04
N GLN A 372 16.96 14.02 11.22
CA GLN A 372 16.01 14.10 12.35
C GLN A 372 15.79 15.54 12.83
N SER A 373 16.82 16.36 12.84
CA SER A 373 16.71 17.79 13.24
C SER A 373 15.75 18.53 12.33
N GLU A 374 15.87 18.33 11.02
CA GLU A 374 15.01 18.99 10.05
C GLU A 374 13.60 18.38 10.05
N CYS A 375 13.48 17.05 10.06
CA CYS A 375 12.19 16.38 10.18
C CYS A 375 11.37 16.88 11.37
N ASN A 376 12.02 17.10 12.51
CA ASN A 376 11.34 17.50 13.76
C ASN A 376 11.16 19.03 13.87
N ARG A 377 11.64 19.82 12.94
CA ARG A 377 11.53 21.28 12.96
C ARG A 377 10.07 21.69 12.85
N VAL A 378 9.55 22.27 13.92
CA VAL A 378 8.17 22.76 14.00
C VAL A 378 8.06 24.10 13.27
N ILE A 379 7.06 24.24 12.43
CA ILE A 379 6.78 25.45 11.65
C ILE A 379 5.44 26.09 11.99
N GLY A 380 4.57 25.38 12.72
CA GLY A 380 3.26 25.86 13.11
C GLY A 380 2.51 24.84 13.96
N GLU A 381 1.26 25.14 14.21
CA GLU A 381 0.29 24.29 14.90
C GLU A 381 -1.05 24.43 14.20
N THR A 382 -1.84 23.36 14.11
CA THR A 382 -3.16 23.41 13.51
C THR A 382 -4.26 23.41 14.56
N GLU A 383 -5.25 24.28 14.41
CA GLU A 383 -6.46 24.31 15.22
C GLU A 383 -7.54 23.34 14.68
N THR A 384 -7.39 22.90 13.43
CA THR A 384 -8.37 22.07 12.72
C THR A 384 -7.75 20.77 12.24
N LEU A 385 -8.59 19.83 11.79
CA LEU A 385 -8.14 18.61 11.15
C LEU A 385 -7.52 18.94 9.79
N LEU A 386 -6.25 18.59 9.59
CA LEU A 386 -5.59 18.68 8.29
C LEU A 386 -5.50 17.30 7.65
N TYR A 387 -6.07 17.17 6.45
CA TYR A 387 -6.05 15.95 5.64
C TYR A 387 -6.02 16.30 4.15
N ARG A 388 -5.53 15.40 3.33
CA ARG A 388 -5.36 15.66 1.90
C ARG A 388 -6.23 14.79 1.00
N ARG A 389 -6.68 13.66 1.47
CA ARG A 389 -7.48 12.77 0.65
C ARG A 389 -8.98 13.12 0.70
N GLY A 390 -9.40 13.96 -0.23
CA GLY A 390 -10.76 14.13 -0.67
C GLY A 390 -10.76 14.22 -2.20
N ASN A 391 -11.76 13.70 -2.90
CA ASN A 391 -11.77 13.75 -4.36
C ASN A 391 -11.91 15.18 -4.89
N PHE A 392 -12.51 16.07 -4.11
CA PHE A 392 -12.65 17.47 -4.47
C PHE A 392 -11.66 18.35 -3.71
N ASN A 393 -11.55 18.17 -2.40
CA ASN A 393 -10.78 19.04 -1.55
C ASN A 393 -10.41 18.36 -0.23
N GLY A 394 -9.25 18.70 0.29
CA GLY A 394 -8.82 18.41 1.65
C GLY A 394 -8.25 19.68 2.29
N SER A 395 -8.35 19.83 3.59
CA SER A 395 -7.87 21.02 4.29
C SER A 395 -6.36 21.28 4.11
N TRP A 396 -5.56 20.26 3.85
CA TRP A 396 -4.16 20.42 3.43
C TRP A 396 -4.04 21.06 2.04
N ASP A 397 -4.96 20.73 1.11
CA ASP A 397 -4.95 21.31 -0.23
C ASP A 397 -5.26 22.81 -0.18
N ASP A 398 -6.15 23.26 0.71
CA ASP A 398 -6.41 24.68 0.95
C ASP A 398 -5.14 25.38 1.44
N VAL A 399 -4.44 24.85 2.44
CA VAL A 399 -3.17 25.41 2.94
C VAL A 399 -2.12 25.51 1.84
N ILE A 400 -2.00 24.48 1.00
CA ILE A 400 -1.05 24.45 -0.13
C ILE A 400 -1.44 25.52 -1.16
N CYS A 401 -2.70 25.57 -1.56
CA CYS A 401 -3.18 26.52 -2.57
C CYS A 401 -3.05 27.97 -2.09
N ASP A 402 -3.45 28.28 -0.87
CA ASP A 402 -3.32 29.61 -0.28
C ASP A 402 -1.84 30.05 -0.19
N THR A 403 -0.94 29.11 0.12
CA THR A 403 0.49 29.38 0.15
C THR A 403 1.02 29.70 -1.24
N ILE A 404 0.64 28.91 -2.26
CA ILE A 404 1.07 29.14 -3.65
C ILE A 404 0.54 30.48 -4.17
N ILE A 405 -0.71 30.84 -3.89
CA ILE A 405 -1.28 32.14 -4.26
C ILE A 405 -0.43 33.28 -3.72
N ARG A 406 -0.09 33.26 -2.43
CA ARG A 406 0.73 34.29 -1.79
C ARG A 406 2.16 34.34 -2.31
N GLU A 407 2.81 33.18 -2.44
CA GLU A 407 4.21 33.09 -2.84
C GLU A 407 4.43 33.38 -4.33
N ARG A 408 3.44 33.24 -5.17
CA ARG A 408 3.51 33.42 -6.62
C ARG A 408 2.73 34.62 -7.12
N ASP A 409 2.02 35.33 -6.25
CA ASP A 409 1.20 36.49 -6.59
C ASP A 409 0.26 36.17 -7.76
N THR A 410 -0.62 35.19 -7.53
CA THR A 410 -1.58 34.69 -8.52
C THR A 410 -3.01 34.81 -7.99
N GLU A 411 -4.00 34.84 -8.87
CA GLU A 411 -5.41 34.91 -8.50
C GLU A 411 -5.99 33.52 -8.18
N ILE A 412 -5.42 32.46 -8.77
CA ILE A 412 -5.89 31.08 -8.66
C ILE A 412 -4.69 30.17 -8.45
N SER A 413 -4.85 29.17 -7.61
CA SER A 413 -3.92 28.06 -7.48
C SER A 413 -4.62 26.72 -7.71
N LEU A 414 -3.90 25.78 -8.29
CA LEU A 414 -4.35 24.42 -8.51
C LEU A 414 -3.39 23.44 -7.82
N SER A 415 -3.93 22.53 -7.05
CA SER A 415 -3.20 21.41 -6.44
C SER A 415 -3.76 20.10 -7.00
N PRO A 416 -2.91 19.10 -7.32
CA PRO A 416 -3.39 17.83 -7.82
C PRO A 416 -4.28 17.10 -6.79
N GLY A 417 -5.57 16.97 -7.05
CA GLY A 417 -6.56 16.37 -6.13
C GLY A 417 -6.40 14.86 -5.89
N PHE A 418 -5.62 14.18 -6.72
CA PHE A 418 -5.30 12.76 -6.55
C PHE A 418 -4.15 12.50 -5.56
N ARG A 419 -3.56 13.54 -4.97
CA ARG A 419 -2.46 13.41 -4.01
C ARG A 419 -2.95 12.88 -2.66
N TRP A 420 -2.09 12.13 -2.03
CA TRP A 420 -2.29 11.60 -0.68
C TRP A 420 -1.23 12.14 0.25
N GLY A 421 -1.57 12.25 1.51
CA GLY A 421 -0.65 12.66 2.54
C GLY A 421 -1.20 12.31 3.92
N THR A 422 -0.33 12.44 4.91
CA THR A 422 -0.68 12.18 6.30
C THR A 422 -1.66 13.20 6.84
N THR A 423 -2.34 12.84 7.92
CA THR A 423 -3.32 13.67 8.60
C THR A 423 -2.72 14.25 9.89
N LEU A 424 -3.09 15.48 10.24
CA LEU A 424 -2.84 16.07 11.54
C LEU A 424 -4.16 16.34 12.26
N LEU A 425 -4.23 15.93 13.53
CA LEU A 425 -5.37 16.19 14.40
C LEU A 425 -5.33 17.65 14.92
N PRO A 426 -6.48 18.24 15.32
CA PRO A 426 -6.52 19.55 15.96
C PRO A 426 -5.57 19.61 17.16
N GLY A 427 -4.84 20.72 17.32
CA GLY A 427 -3.86 20.95 18.37
C GLY A 427 -2.49 20.30 18.12
N GLN A 428 -2.27 19.66 16.97
CA GLN A 428 -0.96 19.09 16.65
C GLN A 428 -0.02 20.11 16.03
N LYS A 429 1.26 19.95 16.35
CA LYS A 429 2.34 20.71 15.71
C LYS A 429 2.53 20.24 14.27
N ILE A 430 2.77 21.19 13.38
CA ILE A 430 3.13 20.95 11.99
C ILE A 430 4.65 20.95 11.89
N THR A 431 5.22 19.86 11.45
CA THR A 431 6.67 19.71 11.25
C THR A 431 7.04 19.73 9.76
N ILE A 432 8.32 19.85 9.49
CA ILE A 432 8.83 19.73 8.11
C ILE A 432 8.54 18.33 7.56
N ASP A 433 8.62 17.27 8.36
CA ASP A 433 8.29 15.90 7.93
C ASP A 433 6.82 15.81 7.47
N ASP A 434 5.90 16.48 8.17
CA ASP A 434 4.48 16.55 7.77
C ASP A 434 4.30 17.28 6.44
N ILE A 435 5.00 18.40 6.22
CA ILE A 435 4.95 19.13 4.95
C ILE A 435 5.46 18.26 3.80
N TYR A 436 6.59 17.61 3.97
CA TYR A 436 7.14 16.75 2.93
C TYR A 436 6.30 15.52 2.67
N SER A 437 5.58 15.00 3.67
CA SER A 437 4.59 13.94 3.47
C SER A 437 3.42 14.36 2.57
N GLN A 438 3.20 15.68 2.40
CA GLN A 438 2.22 16.22 1.45
C GLN A 438 2.83 16.57 0.08
N THR A 439 4.11 16.96 0.03
CA THR A 439 4.70 17.69 -1.11
C THR A 439 6.02 17.11 -1.62
N SER A 440 6.55 16.01 -1.08
CA SER A 440 7.88 15.48 -1.45
C SER A 440 7.88 14.84 -2.83
N MET A 441 7.78 15.66 -3.85
CA MET A 441 7.94 15.23 -5.24
C MET A 441 9.38 15.42 -5.70
N ASN A 442 9.85 14.53 -6.58
CA ASN A 442 11.22 14.59 -7.11
C ASN A 442 11.39 15.67 -8.21
N TYR A 443 10.29 16.24 -8.68
CA TYR A 443 10.22 17.28 -9.71
C TYR A 443 9.19 18.35 -9.29
N PRO A 444 9.47 19.14 -8.28
CA PRO A 444 8.50 20.01 -7.63
C PRO A 444 8.33 21.38 -8.33
N GLU A 445 8.34 21.43 -9.66
CA GLU A 445 8.13 22.68 -10.37
C GLU A 445 6.75 23.24 -10.07
N VAL A 446 6.72 24.55 -9.76
CA VAL A 446 5.49 25.33 -9.62
C VAL A 446 5.42 26.30 -10.80
N TYR A 447 4.40 26.09 -11.64
CA TYR A 447 4.20 26.92 -12.83
C TYR A 447 3.31 28.12 -12.52
N ARG A 448 3.69 29.29 -13.04
CA ARG A 448 2.82 30.47 -13.12
C ARG A 448 2.50 30.69 -14.59
N ILE A 449 1.20 30.63 -14.95
CA ILE A 449 0.74 30.77 -16.33
C ILE A 449 -0.46 31.70 -16.39
N GLU A 450 -0.63 32.39 -17.52
CA GLU A 450 -1.84 33.15 -17.81
C GLU A 450 -2.85 32.25 -18.51
N MET A 451 -4.11 32.27 -18.02
CA MET A 451 -5.21 31.50 -18.60
C MET A 451 -6.39 32.39 -18.87
N THR A 452 -7.08 32.15 -19.98
CA THR A 452 -8.40 32.72 -20.21
C THR A 452 -9.48 31.94 -19.43
N GLY A 453 -10.61 32.60 -19.12
CA GLY A 453 -11.73 31.91 -18.49
C GLY A 453 -12.22 30.71 -19.30
N LYS A 454 -12.10 30.73 -20.64
CA LYS A 454 -12.40 29.60 -21.51
C LYS A 454 -11.44 28.40 -21.28
N MET A 455 -10.15 28.67 -21.15
CA MET A 455 -9.16 27.60 -20.85
C MET A 455 -9.41 27.01 -19.46
N LEU A 456 -9.67 27.86 -18.47
CA LEU A 456 -9.98 27.41 -17.11
C LEU A 456 -11.26 26.56 -17.06
N SER A 457 -12.29 26.94 -17.82
CA SER A 457 -13.53 26.17 -17.95
C SER A 457 -13.31 24.76 -18.52
N LEU A 458 -12.35 24.58 -19.45
CA LEU A 458 -12.03 23.30 -20.03
C LEU A 458 -11.29 22.34 -19.10
N ILE A 459 -10.66 22.84 -18.04
CA ILE A 459 -10.01 21.99 -17.01
C ILE A 459 -11.04 21.19 -16.24
N HIS A 460 -12.28 21.65 -16.18
CA HIS A 460 -13.39 21.02 -15.42
C HIS A 460 -14.31 20.15 -16.31
N ILE A 461 -13.98 19.99 -17.56
CA ILE A 461 -14.66 19.09 -18.49
C ILE A 461 -13.79 17.85 -18.70
#